data_125d9b50067a64d83e537d0722f4b50c
#
_entry.id   125d9b50067a64d83e537d0722f4b50c
#
_cell.length_a   1.000
_cell.length_b   1.000
_cell.length_c   1.000
_cell.angle_alpha   90.00
_cell.angle_beta   90.00
_cell.angle_gamma   90.00
#
_symmetry.space_group_name_H-M   'P 1'
#
loop_
_entity.id
_entity.type
_entity.pdbx_description
1 polymer ?
#
loop_
_entity_poly.entity_id
_entity_poly.type
_entity_poly.pdbx_seq_one_letter_code
_entity_poly.pdbx_strand_id
1 'polypeptide(L)'
;MNRQIRQVAFLVLAMFSALSLSVTSVQGLARPAIWEPWSSNNALNSDGRNSRTVNRDFDTDRGPILLADQTTAASTEKSENGQGSDDYQRVYANGPLYAPVTGYFSPAFASMTGMEQAGNSVLNGDDPSLFSSRIKTLVTGGSQRGGAVQLTIDPEIQQAAYDALAGREGAVVALDPSTGAILAMVSSPSYDPSAFASQDANAANEASKTLSEDSSRPLDNRAIAGNRYPPGSTFKIITTAAALRTGKITPDAEVDAPDTITLPGTSHSLENYGGESCGGRTSFSHAFAQSCNTPFAQLAMDVGEEELAEEAHNWGFDSKLSIPLTVTPSTYPDNDSQAQTAMAGIGQASVQATPMMMAMVAATVANNGEQMTPYLVSRTLDPDLNEVDTTSKKVARTPIDPATAKSLSSLMQTAVTDGTGNTAQVAGVQVAGKTGTAETGSDTGPTTWFVGFAGTDINKPQIALAVVLDGNAETEDNATGGKVAGPIAAQVIDAAVDQ
;
A
#
# COMPACT_ATOMS: atom_id res chain seq x y z
N MET A 1 -65.00 -29.43 -4.81
CA MET A 1 -64.18 -28.35 -5.31
C MET A 1 -63.68 -28.72 -6.72
N ASN A 2 -64.01 -27.90 -7.71
CA ASN A 2 -63.87 -28.19 -9.11
C ASN A 2 -62.34 -28.30 -9.48
N ARG A 3 -61.98 -29.27 -10.32
CA ARG A 3 -60.55 -29.55 -10.73
C ARG A 3 -59.86 -28.26 -11.24
N GLN A 4 -60.61 -27.42 -11.91
CA GLN A 4 -60.12 -26.12 -12.40
C GLN A 4 -59.80 -25.15 -11.27
N ILE A 5 -60.61 -25.08 -10.18
CA ILE A 5 -60.33 -24.23 -9.05
C ILE A 5 -59.06 -24.67 -8.31
N ARG A 6 -58.80 -25.97 -8.19
CA ARG A 6 -57.55 -26.51 -7.63
C ARG A 6 -56.36 -26.14 -8.48
N GLN A 7 -56.46 -26.20 -9.78
CA GLN A 7 -55.36 -25.81 -10.69
C GLN A 7 -55.01 -24.34 -10.60
N VAL A 8 -56.03 -23.47 -10.55
CA VAL A 8 -55.84 -22.01 -10.36
C VAL A 8 -55.24 -21.72 -8.99
N ALA A 9 -55.74 -22.36 -7.92
CA ALA A 9 -55.19 -22.20 -6.58
C ALA A 9 -53.72 -22.62 -6.48
N PHE A 10 -53.34 -23.74 -7.12
CA PHE A 10 -51.94 -24.18 -7.21
C PHE A 10 -51.08 -23.22 -8.00
N LEU A 11 -51.57 -22.65 -9.07
CA LEU A 11 -50.81 -21.68 -9.91
C LEU A 11 -50.59 -20.36 -9.14
N VAL A 12 -51.61 -19.87 -8.45
CA VAL A 12 -51.54 -18.68 -7.59
C VAL A 12 -50.56 -18.90 -6.43
N LEU A 13 -50.60 -20.06 -5.76
CA LEU A 13 -49.69 -20.43 -4.70
C LEU A 13 -48.23 -20.48 -5.19
N ALA A 14 -48.02 -21.11 -6.36
CA ALA A 14 -46.69 -21.18 -6.99
C ALA A 14 -46.14 -19.80 -7.37
N MET A 15 -47.02 -18.90 -7.88
CA MET A 15 -46.62 -17.51 -8.17
C MET A 15 -46.28 -16.73 -6.89
N PHE A 16 -47.04 -16.85 -5.83
CA PHE A 16 -46.77 -16.23 -4.55
C PHE A 16 -45.50 -16.79 -3.93
N SER A 17 -45.26 -18.08 -4.00
CA SER A 17 -44.00 -18.70 -3.52
C SER A 17 -42.81 -18.22 -4.33
N ALA A 18 -42.92 -18.16 -5.66
CA ALA A 18 -41.84 -17.62 -6.51
C ALA A 18 -41.58 -16.13 -6.23
N LEU A 19 -42.63 -15.33 -6.02
CA LEU A 19 -42.50 -13.91 -5.66
C LEU A 19 -41.82 -13.74 -4.29
N SER A 20 -42.23 -14.52 -3.30
CA SER A 20 -41.65 -14.51 -1.95
C SER A 20 -40.20 -14.93 -1.97
N LEU A 21 -39.84 -15.99 -2.70
CA LEU A 21 -38.45 -16.43 -2.91
C LEU A 21 -37.63 -15.35 -3.61
N SER A 22 -38.19 -14.72 -4.66
CA SER A 22 -37.51 -13.62 -5.36
C SER A 22 -37.27 -12.42 -4.46
N VAL A 23 -38.29 -11.99 -3.69
CA VAL A 23 -38.19 -10.87 -2.73
C VAL A 23 -37.17 -11.20 -1.64
N THR A 24 -37.22 -12.42 -1.07
CA THR A 24 -36.28 -12.85 -0.02
C THR A 24 -34.86 -12.93 -0.57
N SER A 25 -34.65 -13.41 -1.80
CA SER A 25 -33.33 -13.48 -2.43
C SER A 25 -32.77 -12.08 -2.74
N VAL A 26 -33.64 -11.12 -3.10
CA VAL A 26 -33.25 -9.74 -3.41
C VAL A 26 -32.94 -8.95 -2.15
N GLN A 27 -33.66 -9.21 -1.06
CA GLN A 27 -33.58 -8.42 0.19
C GLN A 27 -32.68 -9.05 1.26
N GLY A 28 -32.44 -10.36 1.23
CA GLY A 28 -31.85 -11.07 2.36
C GLY A 28 -30.69 -12.03 2.07
N LEU A 29 -30.43 -12.41 0.83
CA LEU A 29 -29.40 -13.41 0.53
C LEU A 29 -28.35 -12.84 -0.42
N ALA A 30 -27.07 -13.05 -0.06
CA ALA A 30 -25.96 -12.85 -1.02
C ALA A 30 -26.18 -13.75 -2.25
N ARG A 31 -26.05 -13.18 -3.45
CA ARG A 31 -26.28 -13.92 -4.69
C ARG A 31 -25.10 -14.83 -5.01
N PRO A 32 -25.34 -16.13 -5.30
CA PRO A 32 -24.29 -16.97 -5.87
C PRO A 32 -23.80 -16.41 -7.21
N ALA A 33 -22.52 -16.56 -7.51
CA ALA A 33 -21.84 -16.08 -8.73
C ALA A 33 -22.52 -16.51 -10.05
N ILE A 34 -23.33 -17.58 -10.03
CA ILE A 34 -24.09 -18.07 -11.19
C ILE A 34 -25.19 -17.10 -11.67
N TRP A 35 -25.50 -16.04 -10.92
CA TRP A 35 -26.54 -15.04 -11.23
C TRP A 35 -25.95 -13.66 -11.62
N GLU A 36 -24.67 -13.59 -11.94
CA GLU A 36 -23.97 -12.36 -12.31
C GLU A 36 -24.63 -11.49 -13.40
N PRO A 37 -25.32 -12.03 -14.43
CA PRO A 37 -25.97 -11.17 -15.42
C PRO A 37 -27.04 -10.24 -14.85
N TRP A 38 -27.49 -10.49 -13.61
CA TRP A 38 -28.51 -9.70 -12.91
C TRP A 38 -27.95 -8.88 -11.75
N SER A 39 -26.65 -8.71 -11.67
CA SER A 39 -25.91 -7.99 -10.63
C SER A 39 -26.14 -6.46 -10.61
N SER A 40 -26.98 -5.95 -11.52
CA SER A 40 -27.36 -4.52 -11.58
C SER A 40 -27.95 -3.97 -10.28
N ASN A 41 -28.46 -4.83 -9.37
CA ASN A 41 -28.99 -4.37 -8.08
C ASN A 41 -27.88 -4.12 -7.02
N ASN A 42 -26.73 -4.82 -7.10
CA ASN A 42 -25.58 -4.43 -6.29
C ASN A 42 -24.99 -3.10 -6.79
N ALA A 43 -25.05 -2.87 -8.11
CA ALA A 43 -24.68 -1.57 -8.68
C ALA A 43 -25.61 -0.44 -8.21
N LEU A 44 -26.89 -0.72 -7.98
CA LEU A 44 -27.84 0.27 -7.44
C LEU A 44 -27.62 0.54 -5.95
N ASN A 45 -27.23 -0.46 -5.18
CA ASN A 45 -26.92 -0.31 -3.75
C ASN A 45 -25.53 0.28 -3.52
N SER A 46 -24.62 0.13 -4.46
CA SER A 46 -23.29 0.77 -4.46
C SER A 46 -23.27 2.09 -5.23
N ASP A 47 -24.38 2.49 -5.87
CA ASP A 47 -24.47 3.79 -6.55
C ASP A 47 -24.62 4.89 -5.47
N GLY A 48 -23.58 5.74 -5.34
CA GLY A 48 -23.56 6.86 -4.40
C GLY A 48 -24.72 7.89 -4.59
N ARG A 49 -25.53 7.74 -5.65
CA ARG A 49 -26.77 8.49 -5.86
C ARG A 49 -27.97 7.87 -5.15
N ASN A 50 -27.84 6.66 -4.58
CA ASN A 50 -28.90 6.01 -3.84
C ASN A 50 -28.88 6.45 -2.37
N SER A 51 -29.44 7.62 -2.10
CA SER A 51 -29.52 8.22 -0.75
C SER A 51 -30.18 7.31 0.32
N ARG A 52 -30.94 6.29 -0.08
CA ARG A 52 -31.60 5.36 0.86
C ARG A 52 -30.62 4.41 1.54
N THR A 53 -29.63 3.91 0.81
CA THR A 53 -28.56 3.07 1.40
C THR A 53 -27.64 3.91 2.26
N VAL A 54 -27.29 5.09 1.77
CA VAL A 54 -26.46 6.03 2.48
C VAL A 54 -27.10 6.46 3.80
N ASN A 55 -28.35 6.94 3.79
CA ASN A 55 -29.03 7.35 5.01
C ASN A 55 -29.16 6.21 6.04
N ARG A 56 -29.37 4.97 5.58
CA ARG A 56 -29.42 3.80 6.49
C ARG A 56 -28.08 3.53 7.16
N ASP A 57 -26.98 3.70 6.43
CA ASP A 57 -25.64 3.46 6.98
C ASP A 57 -25.29 4.46 8.09
N PHE A 58 -25.89 5.68 8.08
CA PHE A 58 -25.70 6.69 9.13
C PHE A 58 -26.54 6.45 10.39
N ASP A 59 -27.65 5.74 10.26
CA ASP A 59 -28.53 5.39 11.40
C ASP A 59 -28.13 4.07 12.07
N THR A 60 -27.01 3.46 11.64
CA THR A 60 -26.55 2.17 12.14
C THR A 60 -25.40 2.34 13.13
N ASP A 61 -25.41 1.57 14.23
CA ASP A 61 -24.27 1.40 15.13
C ASP A 61 -23.12 0.70 14.36
N ARG A 62 -22.33 1.52 13.67
CA ARG A 62 -21.26 1.07 12.78
C ARG A 62 -20.11 0.48 13.58
N GLY A 63 -19.69 -0.73 13.23
CA GLY A 63 -18.65 -1.47 13.94
C GLY A 63 -17.27 -0.77 13.91
N PRO A 64 -16.38 -1.13 14.84
CA PRO A 64 -15.05 -0.51 14.94
C PRO A 64 -14.09 -1.00 13.88
N ILE A 65 -13.11 -0.13 13.55
CA ILE A 65 -11.87 -0.50 12.86
C ILE A 65 -10.81 -0.64 13.95
N LEU A 66 -10.26 -1.85 14.10
CA LEU A 66 -9.28 -2.20 15.13
C LEU A 66 -7.89 -2.33 14.49
N LEU A 67 -6.85 -2.01 15.25
CA LEU A 67 -5.44 -2.24 14.90
C LEU A 67 -5.01 -3.69 15.25
N ALA A 68 -3.77 -4.03 14.98
CA ALA A 68 -3.24 -5.37 15.23
C ALA A 68 -3.32 -5.79 16.70
N ASP A 69 -3.08 -4.86 17.61
CA ASP A 69 -3.18 -5.03 19.07
C ASP A 69 -4.62 -4.92 19.63
N GLN A 70 -5.62 -4.78 18.75
CA GLN A 70 -7.03 -4.58 19.06
C GLN A 70 -7.37 -3.18 19.61
N THR A 71 -6.45 -2.24 19.66
CA THR A 71 -6.80 -0.85 19.92
C THR A 71 -7.64 -0.29 18.78
N THR A 72 -8.44 0.72 19.06
CA THR A 72 -9.45 1.23 18.14
C THR A 72 -8.91 2.41 17.34
N ALA A 73 -8.89 2.29 16.01
CA ALA A 73 -8.60 3.40 15.10
C ALA A 73 -9.85 4.22 14.76
N ALA A 74 -10.99 3.56 14.62
CA ALA A 74 -12.29 4.23 14.42
C ALA A 74 -13.41 3.48 15.14
N SER A 75 -14.31 4.23 15.75
CA SER A 75 -15.48 3.71 16.48
C SER A 75 -16.73 4.57 16.22
N THR A 76 -17.85 4.14 16.76
CA THR A 76 -19.10 4.88 16.69
C THR A 76 -19.57 5.17 18.11
N GLU A 77 -19.96 6.41 18.35
CA GLU A 77 -20.55 6.87 19.62
C GLU A 77 -21.95 7.39 19.39
N LYS A 78 -22.79 7.38 20.43
CA LYS A 78 -24.11 8.02 20.34
C LYS A 78 -23.93 9.53 20.34
N SER A 79 -24.59 10.21 19.39
CA SER A 79 -24.57 11.67 19.33
C SER A 79 -25.40 12.26 20.46
N GLU A 80 -24.86 13.21 21.21
CA GLU A 80 -25.57 13.94 22.26
C GLU A 80 -26.53 15.00 21.71
N ASN A 81 -26.40 15.35 20.41
CA ASN A 81 -27.13 16.44 19.77
C ASN A 81 -28.28 16.00 18.88
N GLY A 82 -28.56 14.70 18.81
CA GLY A 82 -29.60 14.13 17.96
C GLY A 82 -31.02 14.51 18.42
N GLN A 83 -31.82 15.05 17.49
CA GLN A 83 -33.27 15.24 17.74
C GLN A 83 -34.04 13.92 17.54
N GLY A 84 -33.37 12.82 17.25
CA GLY A 84 -33.88 11.47 17.10
C GLY A 84 -33.22 10.48 18.07
N SER A 85 -33.85 9.32 18.30
CA SER A 85 -33.46 8.39 19.36
C SER A 85 -32.18 7.61 19.07
N ASP A 86 -31.60 7.66 17.85
CA ASP A 86 -30.56 6.73 17.40
C ASP A 86 -29.47 7.40 16.48
N ASP A 87 -29.19 8.69 16.68
CA ASP A 87 -28.10 9.35 15.92
C ASP A 87 -26.73 8.90 16.41
N TYR A 88 -25.91 8.45 15.49
CA TYR A 88 -24.56 7.97 15.74
C TYR A 88 -23.52 8.93 15.14
N GLN A 89 -22.39 9.09 15.83
CA GLN A 89 -21.25 9.87 15.41
C GLN A 89 -20.03 8.96 15.21
N ARG A 90 -19.42 9.00 14.03
CA ARG A 90 -18.16 8.31 13.79
C ARG A 90 -17.01 9.09 14.42
N VAL A 91 -16.16 8.40 15.18
CA VAL A 91 -15.03 8.95 15.92
C VAL A 91 -13.74 8.27 15.48
N TYR A 92 -12.68 9.04 15.28
CA TYR A 92 -11.37 8.57 14.88
C TYR A 92 -10.34 8.86 15.96
N ALA A 93 -9.72 7.80 16.48
CA ALA A 93 -8.59 7.93 17.38
C ALA A 93 -7.34 8.32 16.59
N ASN A 94 -6.63 9.37 17.02
CA ASN A 94 -5.43 9.86 16.33
C ASN A 94 -5.65 10.03 14.81
N GLY A 95 -6.71 10.76 14.42
CA GLY A 95 -7.18 10.88 13.04
C GLY A 95 -6.07 11.01 12.00
N PRO A 96 -5.15 12.00 12.08
CA PRO A 96 -4.09 12.16 11.09
C PRO A 96 -3.13 10.97 10.97
N LEU A 97 -2.90 10.23 12.05
CA LEU A 97 -2.03 9.05 12.06
C LEU A 97 -2.59 7.91 11.22
N TYR A 98 -3.91 7.70 11.28
CA TYR A 98 -4.58 6.56 10.66
C TYR A 98 -5.41 6.91 9.43
N ALA A 99 -5.59 8.19 9.08
CA ALA A 99 -6.38 8.62 7.92
C ALA A 99 -5.98 7.94 6.59
N PRO A 100 -4.69 7.71 6.29
CA PRO A 100 -4.30 7.00 5.07
C PRO A 100 -4.85 5.56 5.00
N VAL A 101 -5.16 4.96 6.14
CA VAL A 101 -5.70 3.60 6.27
C VAL A 101 -7.22 3.64 6.45
N THR A 102 -7.72 4.34 7.46
CA THR A 102 -9.15 4.38 7.78
C THR A 102 -9.97 5.07 6.69
N GLY A 103 -9.41 6.10 6.09
CA GLY A 103 -10.20 7.05 5.32
C GLY A 103 -11.16 7.80 6.23
N TYR A 104 -12.27 8.25 5.66
CA TYR A 104 -13.35 8.93 6.38
C TYR A 104 -14.73 8.35 6.02
N PHE A 105 -15.68 8.54 6.90
CA PHE A 105 -17.11 8.28 6.75
C PHE A 105 -17.86 9.59 6.93
N SER A 106 -18.40 10.16 5.84
CA SER A 106 -19.01 11.49 5.84
C SER A 106 -20.50 11.46 5.58
N PRO A 107 -21.31 11.78 6.59
CA PRO A 107 -22.75 12.00 6.42
C PRO A 107 -23.05 13.15 5.45
N ALA A 108 -22.31 14.24 5.58
CA ALA A 108 -22.54 15.47 4.81
C ALA A 108 -22.38 15.27 3.29
N PHE A 109 -21.43 14.41 2.89
CA PHE A 109 -21.16 14.11 1.48
C PHE A 109 -21.77 12.81 1.00
N ALA A 110 -22.45 12.07 1.88
CA ALA A 110 -22.90 10.72 1.58
C ALA A 110 -21.77 9.86 0.97
N SER A 111 -20.57 9.96 1.52
CA SER A 111 -19.33 9.44 0.95
C SER A 111 -18.44 8.84 2.02
N MET A 112 -17.65 7.86 1.61
CA MET A 112 -16.65 7.20 2.45
C MET A 112 -15.43 6.82 1.61
N THR A 113 -14.27 6.75 2.25
CA THR A 113 -12.99 6.39 1.63
C THR A 113 -12.24 5.36 2.49
N GLY A 114 -11.08 4.90 2.02
CA GLY A 114 -10.22 4.01 2.80
C GLY A 114 -10.94 2.74 3.28
N MET A 115 -10.59 2.30 4.49
CA MET A 115 -11.22 1.13 5.11
C MET A 115 -12.68 1.34 5.48
N GLU A 116 -13.13 2.58 5.70
CA GLU A 116 -14.56 2.88 5.86
C GLU A 116 -15.36 2.44 4.64
N GLN A 117 -14.82 2.64 3.44
CA GLN A 117 -15.44 2.20 2.19
C GLN A 117 -15.23 0.71 1.94
N ALA A 118 -13.97 0.24 2.05
CA ALA A 118 -13.62 -1.13 1.72
C ALA A 118 -14.25 -2.17 2.66
N GLY A 119 -14.35 -1.84 3.96
CA GLY A 119 -14.97 -2.67 4.99
C GLY A 119 -16.46 -2.40 5.21
N ASN A 120 -17.11 -1.59 4.35
CA ASN A 120 -18.46 -1.10 4.62
C ASN A 120 -19.50 -2.20 4.92
N SER A 121 -19.47 -3.30 4.16
CA SER A 121 -20.44 -4.41 4.37
C SER A 121 -20.33 -5.03 5.75
N VAL A 122 -19.11 -5.17 6.28
CA VAL A 122 -18.87 -5.68 7.64
C VAL A 122 -19.26 -4.63 8.67
N LEU A 123 -18.76 -3.40 8.49
CA LEU A 123 -18.91 -2.31 9.43
C LEU A 123 -20.38 -1.85 9.61
N ASN A 124 -21.22 -2.01 8.60
CA ASN A 124 -22.65 -1.71 8.72
C ASN A 124 -23.51 -2.95 9.07
N GLY A 125 -22.90 -4.15 9.19
CA GLY A 125 -23.57 -5.39 9.54
C GLY A 125 -24.30 -6.08 8.39
N ASP A 126 -24.09 -5.67 7.13
CA ASP A 126 -24.74 -6.25 5.95
C ASP A 126 -23.97 -7.44 5.35
N ASP A 127 -22.74 -7.69 5.82
CA ASP A 127 -21.91 -8.77 5.29
C ASP A 127 -22.60 -10.13 5.49
N PRO A 128 -22.61 -10.99 4.46
CA PRO A 128 -23.19 -12.33 4.54
C PRO A 128 -22.62 -13.20 5.65
N SER A 129 -21.37 -13.01 6.01
CA SER A 129 -20.70 -13.74 7.09
C SER A 129 -21.31 -13.43 8.47
N LEU A 130 -21.97 -12.27 8.62
CA LEU A 130 -22.66 -11.84 9.84
C LEU A 130 -24.12 -12.30 9.92
N PHE A 131 -24.56 -13.20 9.03
CA PHE A 131 -25.96 -13.65 8.96
C PHE A 131 -26.48 -14.24 10.28
N SER A 132 -25.66 -15.03 10.98
CA SER A 132 -26.04 -15.63 12.27
C SER A 132 -26.30 -14.57 13.35
N SER A 133 -25.49 -13.53 13.40
CA SER A 133 -25.65 -12.40 14.33
C SER A 133 -26.91 -11.60 14.01
N ARG A 134 -27.22 -11.39 12.73
CA ARG A 134 -28.47 -10.73 12.28
C ARG A 134 -29.72 -11.51 12.69
N ILE A 135 -29.73 -12.83 12.53
CA ILE A 135 -30.87 -13.68 12.99
C ILE A 135 -31.03 -13.57 14.50
N LYS A 136 -29.95 -13.64 15.26
CA LYS A 136 -29.96 -13.47 16.72
C LYS A 136 -30.60 -12.13 17.11
N THR A 137 -30.19 -11.04 16.47
CA THR A 137 -30.70 -9.68 16.70
C THR A 137 -32.19 -9.59 16.38
N LEU A 138 -32.66 -10.15 15.25
CA LEU A 138 -34.06 -10.20 14.86
C LEU A 138 -34.92 -10.95 15.88
N VAL A 139 -34.44 -12.08 16.40
CA VAL A 139 -35.17 -12.91 17.39
C VAL A 139 -35.20 -12.25 18.77
N THR A 140 -34.16 -11.53 19.15
CA THR A 140 -34.05 -10.86 20.46
C THR A 140 -34.66 -9.46 20.47
N GLY A 141 -35.02 -8.90 19.30
CA GLY A 141 -35.62 -7.56 19.20
C GLY A 141 -34.59 -6.43 19.37
N GLY A 142 -33.29 -6.69 19.19
CA GLY A 142 -32.21 -5.69 19.25
C GLY A 142 -32.12 -4.83 17.99
N SER A 143 -31.35 -3.73 18.06
CA SER A 143 -30.92 -2.96 16.88
C SER A 143 -29.81 -3.68 16.13
N GLN A 144 -29.75 -3.49 14.82
CA GLN A 144 -28.61 -4.00 14.01
C GLN A 144 -27.33 -3.28 14.42
N ARG A 145 -26.27 -4.06 14.66
CA ARG A 145 -24.93 -3.58 14.97
C ARG A 145 -23.97 -4.06 13.91
N GLY A 146 -23.01 -3.22 13.55
CA GLY A 146 -21.93 -3.58 12.65
C GLY A 146 -20.93 -4.55 13.26
N GLY A 147 -20.29 -5.36 12.41
CA GLY A 147 -19.12 -6.15 12.79
C GLY A 147 -17.84 -5.31 12.79
N ALA A 148 -16.75 -5.85 13.32
CA ALA A 148 -15.47 -5.17 13.36
C ALA A 148 -14.54 -5.68 12.24
N VAL A 149 -13.66 -4.78 11.77
CA VAL A 149 -12.53 -5.10 10.89
C VAL A 149 -11.26 -4.91 11.69
N GLN A 150 -10.46 -5.98 11.87
CA GLN A 150 -9.15 -5.88 12.49
C GLN A 150 -8.08 -5.80 11.41
N LEU A 151 -7.25 -4.75 11.50
CA LEU A 151 -6.16 -4.48 10.59
C LEU A 151 -4.88 -5.21 11.01
N THR A 152 -3.90 -5.21 10.12
CA THR A 152 -2.54 -5.67 10.37
C THR A 152 -1.62 -4.55 10.85
N ILE A 153 -2.10 -3.31 10.86
CA ILE A 153 -1.33 -2.13 11.27
C ILE A 153 -0.91 -2.25 12.71
N ASP A 154 0.39 -2.23 12.94
CA ASP A 154 1.00 -2.15 14.27
C ASP A 154 1.05 -0.69 14.73
N PRO A 155 0.47 -0.34 15.88
CA PRO A 155 0.40 1.05 16.32
C PRO A 155 1.76 1.66 16.63
N GLU A 156 2.74 0.90 17.11
CA GLU A 156 4.07 1.40 17.46
C GLU A 156 4.88 1.69 16.19
N ILE A 157 4.86 0.78 15.22
CA ILE A 157 5.52 0.96 13.92
C ILE A 157 4.88 2.11 13.13
N GLN A 158 3.54 2.18 13.12
CA GLN A 158 2.80 3.27 12.47
C GLN A 158 3.14 4.64 13.07
N GLN A 159 3.17 4.73 14.40
CA GLN A 159 3.51 5.96 15.12
C GLN A 159 4.96 6.38 14.84
N ALA A 160 5.92 5.44 14.93
CA ALA A 160 7.31 5.72 14.64
C ALA A 160 7.51 6.24 13.21
N ALA A 161 6.83 5.64 12.23
CA ALA A 161 6.88 6.07 10.83
C ALA A 161 6.27 7.47 10.63
N TYR A 162 5.16 7.77 11.30
CA TYR A 162 4.51 9.08 11.24
C TYR A 162 5.39 10.18 11.85
N ASP A 163 5.93 9.94 13.04
CA ASP A 163 6.79 10.89 13.76
C ASP A 163 8.10 11.12 13.00
N ALA A 164 8.69 10.06 12.42
CA ALA A 164 9.92 10.16 11.65
C ALA A 164 9.77 11.00 10.36
N LEU A 165 8.60 10.98 9.73
CA LEU A 165 8.31 11.87 8.59
C LEU A 165 8.25 13.35 9.01
N ALA A 166 7.84 13.63 10.25
CA ALA A 166 7.81 14.99 10.83
C ALA A 166 7.07 16.03 9.95
N GLY A 167 5.98 15.64 9.32
CA GLY A 167 5.18 16.50 8.43
C GLY A 167 5.76 16.72 7.03
N ARG A 168 6.95 16.18 6.70
CA ARG A 168 7.52 16.27 5.36
C ARG A 168 6.68 15.50 4.35
N GLU A 169 6.61 16.00 3.12
CA GLU A 169 5.89 15.29 2.05
C GLU A 169 6.57 13.97 1.69
N GLY A 170 5.85 12.87 1.93
CA GLY A 170 6.39 11.55 1.70
C GLY A 170 5.50 10.43 2.20
N ALA A 171 6.04 9.22 2.20
CA ALA A 171 5.33 8.04 2.69
C ALA A 171 6.29 6.99 3.25
N VAL A 172 5.76 6.19 4.18
CA VAL A 172 6.39 4.96 4.67
C VAL A 172 5.42 3.81 4.53
N VAL A 173 5.90 2.71 3.96
CA VAL A 173 5.20 1.42 3.95
C VAL A 173 6.10 0.38 4.57
N ALA A 174 5.58 -0.36 5.55
CA ALA A 174 6.27 -1.46 6.20
C ALA A 174 5.45 -2.75 6.11
N LEU A 175 6.10 -3.87 5.81
CA LEU A 175 5.52 -5.19 5.62
C LEU A 175 6.22 -6.22 6.50
N ASP A 176 5.49 -7.22 6.96
CA ASP A 176 6.08 -8.49 7.38
C ASP A 176 6.44 -9.28 6.10
N PRO A 177 7.73 -9.52 5.82
CA PRO A 177 8.15 -10.15 4.57
C PRO A 177 7.68 -11.61 4.44
N SER A 178 7.47 -12.29 5.55
CA SER A 178 7.08 -13.72 5.59
C SER A 178 5.59 -13.96 5.36
N THR A 179 4.78 -12.93 5.56
CA THR A 179 3.32 -13.04 5.50
C THR A 179 2.66 -12.12 4.50
N GLY A 180 3.27 -10.98 4.22
CA GLY A 180 2.69 -9.90 3.44
C GLY A 180 1.77 -8.97 4.26
N ALA A 181 1.69 -9.13 5.58
CA ALA A 181 0.93 -8.21 6.44
C ALA A 181 1.50 -6.79 6.35
N ILE A 182 0.63 -5.80 6.17
CA ILE A 182 1.01 -4.38 6.17
C ILE A 182 1.09 -3.93 7.62
N LEU A 183 2.31 -3.71 8.11
CA LEU A 183 2.58 -3.30 9.49
C LEU A 183 2.42 -1.79 9.69
N ALA A 184 2.81 -1.00 8.68
CA ALA A 184 2.57 0.43 8.66
C ALA A 184 2.30 0.93 7.24
N MET A 185 1.43 1.95 7.14
CA MET A 185 1.11 2.64 5.89
C MET A 185 0.83 4.11 6.21
N VAL A 186 1.87 4.93 6.10
CA VAL A 186 1.85 6.35 6.43
C VAL A 186 1.97 7.18 5.17
N SER A 187 1.16 8.22 5.07
CA SER A 187 1.25 9.29 4.07
C SER A 187 1.30 10.64 4.79
N SER A 188 2.22 11.49 4.42
CA SER A 188 2.44 12.81 5.02
C SER A 188 2.56 13.89 3.94
N PRO A 189 2.01 15.10 4.15
CA PRO A 189 1.09 15.46 5.23
C PRO A 189 -0.20 14.64 5.20
N SER A 190 -0.90 14.58 6.33
CA SER A 190 -2.15 13.87 6.50
C SER A 190 -3.27 14.81 6.98
N TYR A 191 -4.46 14.30 7.19
CA TYR A 191 -5.62 15.08 7.60
C TYR A 191 -6.38 14.40 8.75
N ASP A 192 -7.20 15.17 9.48
CA ASP A 192 -8.10 14.61 10.47
C ASP A 192 -9.45 14.22 9.82
N PRO A 193 -9.78 12.91 9.73
CA PRO A 193 -11.03 12.45 9.15
C PRO A 193 -12.27 12.85 9.98
N SER A 194 -12.11 13.23 11.25
CA SER A 194 -13.21 13.72 12.11
C SER A 194 -13.90 14.95 11.52
N ALA A 195 -13.17 15.78 10.79
CA ALA A 195 -13.73 16.95 10.11
C ALA A 195 -14.77 16.58 9.06
N PHE A 196 -14.59 15.45 8.35
CA PHE A 196 -15.54 14.92 7.37
C PHE A 196 -16.69 14.16 8.02
N ALA A 197 -16.49 13.59 9.19
CA ALA A 197 -17.50 12.84 9.94
C ALA A 197 -18.49 13.75 10.69
N SER A 198 -18.30 15.06 10.63
CA SER A 198 -19.18 16.04 11.24
C SER A 198 -20.61 15.93 10.69
N GLN A 199 -21.59 16.01 11.58
CA GLN A 199 -23.01 16.15 11.23
C GLN A 199 -23.35 17.56 10.74
N ASP A 200 -22.49 18.56 11.03
CA ASP A 200 -22.61 19.91 10.45
C ASP A 200 -22.03 19.92 9.04
N ALA A 201 -22.94 19.98 8.05
CA ALA A 201 -22.56 20.01 6.65
C ALA A 201 -21.73 21.27 6.26
N ASN A 202 -21.90 22.39 6.97
CA ASN A 202 -21.10 23.59 6.69
C ASN A 202 -19.65 23.38 7.16
N ALA A 203 -19.45 22.81 8.36
CA ALA A 203 -18.13 22.50 8.88
C ALA A 203 -17.40 21.46 7.99
N ALA A 204 -18.10 20.41 7.55
CA ALA A 204 -17.53 19.42 6.65
C ALA A 204 -17.15 20.01 5.28
N ASN A 205 -18.00 20.90 4.71
CA ASN A 205 -17.72 21.60 3.45
C ASN A 205 -16.49 22.52 3.56
N GLU A 206 -16.37 23.28 4.66
CA GLU A 206 -15.23 24.16 4.91
C GLU A 206 -13.93 23.35 5.03
N ALA A 207 -13.94 22.25 5.80
CA ALA A 207 -12.80 21.34 5.92
C ALA A 207 -12.40 20.75 4.56
N SER A 208 -13.38 20.27 3.78
CA SER A 208 -13.14 19.72 2.45
C SER A 208 -12.51 20.75 1.51
N LYS A 209 -13.01 21.98 1.53
CA LYS A 209 -12.45 23.07 0.73
C LYS A 209 -11.01 23.38 1.15
N THR A 210 -10.76 23.57 2.42
CA THR A 210 -9.42 23.87 2.96
C THR A 210 -8.41 22.80 2.57
N LEU A 211 -8.76 21.51 2.76
CA LEU A 211 -7.86 20.39 2.48
C LEU A 211 -7.67 20.17 0.95
N SER A 212 -8.67 20.47 0.13
CA SER A 212 -8.55 20.33 -1.33
C SER A 212 -7.77 21.48 -1.98
N GLU A 213 -7.77 22.66 -1.36
CA GLU A 213 -7.00 23.83 -1.81
C GLU A 213 -5.56 23.85 -1.26
N ASP A 214 -5.23 22.96 -0.31
CA ASP A 214 -3.90 22.86 0.26
C ASP A 214 -2.91 22.28 -0.77
N SER A 215 -1.87 23.06 -1.07
CA SER A 215 -0.83 22.69 -2.04
C SER A 215 -0.04 21.45 -1.63
N SER A 216 0.02 21.13 -0.34
CA SER A 216 0.65 19.91 0.16
C SER A 216 -0.19 18.65 -0.05
N ARG A 217 -1.42 18.79 -0.56
CA ARG A 217 -2.33 17.67 -0.91
C ARG A 217 -2.46 16.61 0.19
N PRO A 218 -2.93 16.97 1.40
CA PRO A 218 -2.98 16.04 2.53
C PRO A 218 -4.01 14.90 2.35
N LEU A 219 -4.93 15.02 1.39
CA LEU A 219 -5.91 13.98 1.05
C LEU A 219 -5.31 12.84 0.20
N ASP A 220 -4.13 13.05 -0.41
CA ASP A 220 -3.47 12.03 -1.22
C ASP A 220 -2.84 10.95 -0.33
N ASN A 221 -3.18 9.70 -0.59
CA ASN A 221 -2.48 8.58 0.03
C ASN A 221 -1.23 8.23 -0.78
N ARG A 222 -0.11 8.89 -0.46
CA ARG A 222 1.17 8.73 -1.15
C ARG A 222 1.75 7.32 -1.06
N ALA A 223 1.32 6.52 -0.10
CA ALA A 223 1.81 5.16 0.09
C ALA A 223 1.36 4.20 -1.03
N ILE A 224 0.14 4.41 -1.56
CA ILE A 224 -0.51 3.45 -2.47
C ILE A 224 -1.19 4.08 -3.69
N ALA A 225 -1.64 5.34 -3.61
CA ALA A 225 -2.48 5.95 -4.64
C ALA A 225 -2.08 7.40 -4.91
N GLY A 226 -2.47 7.89 -6.09
CA GLY A 226 -2.20 9.27 -6.52
C GLY A 226 -0.78 9.45 -7.02
N ASN A 227 0.18 9.44 -6.15
CA ASN A 227 1.57 9.70 -6.49
C ASN A 227 2.34 8.43 -6.79
N ARG A 228 2.99 8.42 -7.92
CA ARG A 228 4.08 7.49 -8.24
C ARG A 228 5.35 8.30 -8.35
N TYR A 229 6.44 7.71 -7.96
CA TYR A 229 7.73 8.38 -7.89
C TYR A 229 8.76 7.62 -8.74
N PRO A 230 9.69 8.31 -9.39
CA PRO A 230 10.83 7.63 -9.99
C PRO A 230 11.62 6.95 -8.87
N PRO A 231 11.85 5.62 -8.95
CA PRO A 231 12.52 4.88 -7.88
C PRO A 231 14.02 5.20 -7.77
N GLY A 232 14.60 5.80 -8.80
CA GLY A 232 16.03 6.08 -8.85
C GLY A 232 16.86 4.82 -8.56
N SER A 233 17.97 4.98 -7.90
CA SER A 233 18.90 3.88 -7.62
C SER A 233 18.34 2.71 -6.82
N THR A 234 17.12 2.77 -6.26
CA THR A 234 16.49 1.60 -5.66
C THR A 234 16.08 0.57 -6.72
N PHE A 235 15.82 1.00 -7.96
CA PHE A 235 15.55 0.10 -9.08
C PHE A 235 16.76 -0.79 -9.45
N LYS A 236 17.99 -0.42 -9.06
CA LYS A 236 19.19 -1.23 -9.23
C LYS A 236 19.07 -2.62 -8.58
N ILE A 237 18.19 -2.82 -7.63
CA ILE A 237 17.83 -4.14 -7.08
C ILE A 237 17.28 -5.03 -8.21
N ILE A 238 16.34 -4.52 -8.99
CA ILE A 238 15.69 -5.24 -10.10
C ILE A 238 16.68 -5.42 -11.26
N THR A 239 17.45 -4.39 -11.60
CA THR A 239 18.51 -4.48 -12.62
C THR A 239 19.55 -5.53 -12.26
N THR A 240 19.94 -5.62 -10.98
CA THR A 240 20.85 -6.67 -10.49
C THR A 240 20.22 -8.05 -10.64
N ALA A 241 18.95 -8.21 -10.29
CA ALA A 241 18.24 -9.48 -10.44
C ALA A 241 18.23 -9.94 -11.90
N ALA A 242 17.88 -9.04 -12.84
CA ALA A 242 17.91 -9.30 -14.27
C ALA A 242 19.30 -9.73 -14.75
N ALA A 243 20.33 -9.03 -14.30
CA ALA A 243 21.71 -9.31 -14.70
C ALA A 243 22.23 -10.64 -14.13
N LEU A 244 21.87 -11.00 -12.90
CA LEU A 244 22.18 -12.31 -12.31
C LEU A 244 21.46 -13.43 -13.04
N ARG A 245 20.17 -13.27 -13.32
CA ARG A 245 19.34 -14.25 -14.06
C ARG A 245 19.87 -14.51 -15.48
N THR A 246 20.26 -13.46 -16.17
CA THR A 246 20.80 -13.55 -17.54
C THR A 246 22.28 -13.91 -17.61
N GLY A 247 22.94 -14.06 -16.45
CA GLY A 247 24.37 -14.40 -16.37
C GLY A 247 25.31 -13.28 -16.85
N LYS A 248 24.83 -12.03 -16.89
CA LYS A 248 25.63 -10.87 -17.29
C LYS A 248 26.58 -10.40 -16.19
N ILE A 249 26.29 -10.75 -14.92
CA ILE A 249 27.11 -10.40 -13.76
C ILE A 249 27.14 -11.56 -12.77
N THR A 250 28.17 -11.59 -11.94
CA THR A 250 28.24 -12.38 -10.70
C THR A 250 28.50 -11.44 -9.53
N PRO A 251 28.12 -11.79 -8.29
CA PRO A 251 28.29 -10.89 -7.13
C PRO A 251 29.73 -10.44 -6.88
N ASP A 252 30.72 -11.24 -7.25
CA ASP A 252 32.15 -11.04 -7.04
C ASP A 252 32.85 -10.47 -8.30
N ALA A 253 32.08 -10.13 -9.34
CA ALA A 253 32.68 -9.59 -10.57
C ALA A 253 33.33 -8.23 -10.35
N GLU A 254 34.38 -7.96 -11.15
CA GLU A 254 34.92 -6.62 -11.34
C GLU A 254 34.17 -5.93 -12.47
N VAL A 255 33.81 -4.65 -12.30
CA VAL A 255 33.11 -3.83 -13.29
C VAL A 255 33.89 -2.57 -13.60
N ASP A 256 33.79 -2.11 -14.82
CA ASP A 256 34.30 -0.80 -15.20
C ASP A 256 33.29 0.25 -14.68
N ALA A 257 33.80 1.22 -13.94
CA ALA A 257 33.04 2.27 -13.27
C ALA A 257 33.65 3.65 -13.54
N PRO A 258 33.73 4.08 -14.81
CA PRO A 258 34.23 5.41 -15.14
C PRO A 258 33.39 6.50 -14.52
N ASP A 259 33.95 7.69 -14.31
CA ASP A 259 33.23 8.82 -13.71
C ASP A 259 32.07 9.27 -14.59
N THR A 260 32.19 9.13 -15.92
CA THR A 260 31.18 9.50 -16.90
C THR A 260 31.10 8.50 -18.04
N ILE A 261 29.91 8.31 -18.61
CA ILE A 261 29.68 7.62 -19.88
C ILE A 261 28.80 8.45 -20.80
N THR A 262 29.06 8.43 -22.09
CA THR A 262 28.16 9.02 -23.08
C THR A 262 27.09 7.98 -23.47
N LEU A 263 25.81 8.31 -23.33
CA LEU A 263 24.77 7.38 -23.69
C LEU A 263 24.65 7.21 -25.21
N PRO A 264 24.50 5.97 -25.71
CA PRO A 264 24.49 5.67 -27.13
C PRO A 264 23.41 6.46 -27.89
N GLY A 265 23.80 7.01 -29.04
CA GLY A 265 22.87 7.79 -29.90
C GLY A 265 22.52 9.16 -29.39
N THR A 266 23.12 9.64 -28.32
CA THR A 266 22.88 10.95 -27.71
C THR A 266 24.17 11.71 -27.47
N SER A 267 24.06 13.02 -27.14
CA SER A 267 25.16 13.83 -26.60
C SER A 267 25.14 13.89 -25.07
N HIS A 268 24.21 13.16 -24.43
CA HIS A 268 24.04 13.19 -22.98
C HIS A 268 25.17 12.37 -22.30
N SER A 269 25.86 13.02 -21.36
CA SER A 269 26.84 12.40 -20.48
C SER A 269 26.20 12.04 -19.17
N LEU A 270 26.16 10.75 -18.85
CA LEU A 270 25.69 10.26 -17.55
C LEU A 270 26.87 10.23 -16.58
N GLU A 271 26.69 10.83 -15.41
CA GLU A 271 27.66 10.89 -14.32
C GLU A 271 27.16 10.07 -13.12
N ASN A 272 28.10 9.71 -12.23
CA ASN A 272 27.71 9.24 -10.90
C ASN A 272 27.16 10.41 -10.10
N TYR A 273 26.28 10.11 -9.12
CA TYR A 273 25.60 11.15 -8.35
C TYR A 273 26.61 12.10 -7.69
N GLY A 274 26.37 13.41 -7.82
CA GLY A 274 27.23 14.44 -7.25
C GLY A 274 28.62 14.51 -7.87
N GLY A 275 28.88 13.84 -9.01
CA GLY A 275 30.20 13.77 -9.66
C GLY A 275 31.21 12.91 -8.89
N GLU A 276 30.75 12.04 -7.99
CA GLU A 276 31.61 11.15 -7.22
C GLU A 276 32.27 10.09 -8.09
N SER A 277 33.56 9.82 -7.83
CA SER A 277 34.30 8.76 -8.54
C SER A 277 34.05 7.40 -7.89
N CYS A 278 33.74 6.41 -8.72
CA CYS A 278 33.67 5.01 -8.30
C CYS A 278 35.00 4.24 -8.56
N GLY A 279 36.08 4.95 -8.80
CA GLY A 279 37.44 4.40 -8.90
C GLY A 279 37.83 3.84 -10.27
N GLY A 280 37.06 4.09 -11.33
CA GLY A 280 37.34 3.65 -12.72
C GLY A 280 37.12 2.16 -12.97
N ARG A 281 37.56 1.28 -12.08
CA ARG A 281 37.29 -0.16 -12.04
C ARG A 281 37.17 -0.62 -10.58
N THR A 282 36.12 -1.37 -10.27
CA THR A 282 35.82 -1.75 -8.89
C THR A 282 35.01 -3.06 -8.82
N SER A 283 34.89 -3.65 -7.62
CA SER A 283 34.00 -4.79 -7.43
C SER A 283 32.55 -4.40 -7.64
N PHE A 284 31.74 -5.30 -8.17
CA PHE A 284 30.30 -5.08 -8.33
C PHE A 284 29.61 -4.77 -6.99
N SER A 285 30.04 -5.43 -5.91
CA SER A 285 29.55 -5.15 -4.55
C SER A 285 29.81 -3.70 -4.14
N HIS A 286 31.01 -3.15 -4.40
CA HIS A 286 31.30 -1.76 -4.12
C HIS A 286 30.49 -0.80 -5.01
N ALA A 287 30.37 -1.10 -6.31
CA ALA A 287 29.55 -0.30 -7.22
C ALA A 287 28.06 -0.25 -6.79
N PHE A 288 27.53 -1.38 -6.29
CA PHE A 288 26.17 -1.43 -5.71
C PHE A 288 26.07 -0.61 -4.41
N ALA A 289 27.04 -0.79 -3.50
CA ALA A 289 27.08 -0.12 -2.19
C ALA A 289 27.19 1.40 -2.32
N GLN A 290 28.07 1.89 -3.20
CA GLN A 290 28.23 3.32 -3.49
C GLN A 290 27.20 3.87 -4.47
N SER A 291 26.31 2.99 -4.96
CA SER A 291 25.24 3.38 -5.87
C SER A 291 25.74 3.99 -7.21
N CYS A 292 26.88 3.54 -7.74
CA CYS A 292 27.45 4.05 -8.98
C CYS A 292 26.46 3.96 -10.14
N ASN A 293 26.31 5.03 -10.92
CA ASN A 293 25.35 5.06 -12.05
C ASN A 293 25.95 4.41 -13.30
N THR A 294 27.20 4.71 -13.61
CA THR A 294 27.83 4.33 -14.88
C THR A 294 27.91 2.81 -15.09
N PRO A 295 28.32 1.98 -14.10
CA PRO A 295 28.33 0.53 -14.28
C PRO A 295 26.91 -0.06 -14.36
N PHE A 296 25.93 0.52 -13.67
CA PHE A 296 24.55 0.04 -13.73
C PHE A 296 23.84 0.40 -15.04
N ALA A 297 24.12 1.59 -15.59
CA ALA A 297 23.63 1.97 -16.91
C ALA A 297 24.23 1.06 -18.00
N GLN A 298 25.54 0.74 -17.91
CA GLN A 298 26.16 -0.22 -18.81
C GLN A 298 25.56 -1.62 -18.64
N LEU A 299 25.38 -2.07 -17.41
CA LEU A 299 24.79 -3.37 -17.10
C LEU A 299 23.36 -3.49 -17.65
N ALA A 300 22.56 -2.44 -17.56
CA ALA A 300 21.20 -2.41 -18.11
C ALA A 300 21.22 -2.55 -19.64
N MET A 301 22.15 -1.89 -20.33
CA MET A 301 22.35 -2.04 -21.79
C MET A 301 22.82 -3.46 -22.15
N ASP A 302 23.69 -4.07 -21.35
CA ASP A 302 24.20 -5.43 -21.56
C ASP A 302 23.13 -6.51 -21.31
N VAL A 303 22.23 -6.28 -20.35
CA VAL A 303 21.02 -7.09 -20.10
C VAL A 303 20.08 -6.95 -21.29
N GLY A 304 19.83 -5.73 -21.73
CA GLY A 304 18.92 -5.40 -22.81
C GLY A 304 17.50 -5.12 -22.33
N GLU A 305 16.77 -4.38 -23.16
CA GLU A 305 15.44 -3.88 -22.83
C GLU A 305 14.43 -5.00 -22.53
N GLU A 306 14.39 -6.02 -23.39
CA GLU A 306 13.43 -7.13 -23.28
C GLU A 306 13.55 -7.86 -21.93
N GLU A 307 14.80 -8.20 -21.56
CA GLU A 307 15.08 -8.93 -20.31
C GLU A 307 14.85 -8.06 -19.06
N LEU A 308 15.10 -6.76 -19.17
CA LEU A 308 14.89 -5.82 -18.07
C LEU A 308 13.40 -5.54 -17.85
N ALA A 309 12.63 -5.40 -18.94
CA ALA A 309 11.16 -5.27 -18.89
C ALA A 309 10.52 -6.55 -18.35
N GLU A 310 10.94 -7.73 -18.81
CA GLU A 310 10.47 -9.01 -18.29
C GLU A 310 10.72 -9.12 -16.78
N GLU A 311 11.92 -8.75 -16.33
CA GLU A 311 12.24 -8.76 -14.92
C GLU A 311 11.33 -7.81 -14.12
N ALA A 312 11.16 -6.56 -14.58
CA ALA A 312 10.26 -5.61 -13.92
C ALA A 312 8.82 -6.16 -13.81
N HIS A 313 8.30 -6.76 -14.87
CA HIS A 313 6.98 -7.41 -14.85
C HIS A 313 6.92 -8.61 -13.89
N ASN A 314 7.97 -9.42 -13.82
CA ASN A 314 8.06 -10.53 -12.87
C ASN A 314 7.98 -10.05 -11.43
N TRP A 315 8.51 -8.85 -11.11
CA TRP A 315 8.40 -8.22 -9.81
C TRP A 315 7.04 -7.55 -9.56
N GLY A 316 6.21 -7.39 -10.58
CA GLY A 316 4.85 -6.87 -10.46
C GLY A 316 4.63 -5.46 -10.98
N PHE A 317 5.60 -4.86 -11.65
CA PHE A 317 5.36 -3.63 -12.42
C PHE A 317 4.30 -3.89 -13.48
N ASP A 318 3.51 -2.87 -13.82
CA ASP A 318 2.39 -2.90 -14.75
C ASP A 318 1.24 -3.85 -14.35
N SER A 319 1.34 -4.44 -13.15
CA SER A 319 0.29 -5.32 -12.61
C SER A 319 -0.62 -4.55 -11.66
N LYS A 320 -1.91 -4.87 -11.70
CA LYS A 320 -2.86 -4.40 -10.71
C LYS A 320 -2.57 -5.08 -9.36
N LEU A 321 -2.43 -4.29 -8.33
CA LEU A 321 -2.34 -4.75 -6.96
C LEU A 321 -3.63 -4.38 -6.23
N SER A 322 -4.22 -5.32 -5.54
CA SER A 322 -5.39 -5.11 -4.70
C SER A 322 -5.07 -5.57 -3.28
N ILE A 323 -4.93 -4.62 -2.42
CA ILE A 323 -5.28 -4.72 -1.00
C ILE A 323 -6.74 -4.27 -0.89
N PRO A 324 -7.44 -4.30 0.25
CA PRO A 324 -8.79 -3.72 0.31
C PRO A 324 -8.88 -2.31 -0.30
N LEU A 325 -7.78 -1.54 -0.22
CA LEU A 325 -7.63 -0.25 -0.89
C LEU A 325 -7.08 -0.41 -2.31
N THR A 326 -7.42 0.53 -3.20
CA THR A 326 -6.88 0.55 -4.56
C THR A 326 -5.43 1.06 -4.57
N VAL A 327 -4.52 0.26 -5.08
CA VAL A 327 -3.12 0.64 -5.29
C VAL A 327 -2.90 1.02 -6.75
N THR A 328 -2.31 2.19 -6.98
CA THR A 328 -1.93 2.61 -8.34
C THR A 328 -0.81 1.69 -8.85
N PRO A 329 -0.92 1.09 -10.05
CA PRO A 329 0.15 0.27 -10.59
C PRO A 329 1.45 1.04 -10.77
N SER A 330 2.56 0.46 -10.31
CA SER A 330 3.90 0.92 -10.69
C SER A 330 4.15 0.56 -12.15
N THR A 331 4.90 1.37 -12.89
CA THR A 331 5.07 1.19 -14.33
C THR A 331 6.54 1.12 -14.73
N TYR A 332 6.85 0.20 -15.63
CA TYR A 332 8.08 0.16 -16.39
C TYR A 332 7.79 0.55 -17.85
N PRO A 333 8.49 1.56 -18.42
CA PRO A 333 8.17 2.06 -19.76
C PRO A 333 8.70 1.12 -20.86
N ASP A 334 8.07 1.18 -22.02
CA ASP A 334 8.70 0.68 -23.25
C ASP A 334 9.86 1.63 -23.63
N ASN A 335 11.07 1.10 -23.78
CA ASN A 335 12.28 1.88 -24.10
C ASN A 335 12.72 1.60 -25.53
N ASP A 336 12.66 2.62 -26.39
CA ASP A 336 12.98 2.50 -27.82
C ASP A 336 14.48 2.62 -28.14
N SER A 337 15.34 2.87 -27.15
CA SER A 337 16.76 3.09 -27.34
C SER A 337 17.61 2.60 -26.18
N GLN A 338 18.87 2.24 -26.47
CA GLN A 338 19.84 1.86 -25.44
C GLN A 338 20.02 2.97 -24.38
N ALA A 339 19.94 4.24 -24.77
CA ALA A 339 20.03 5.36 -23.83
C ALA A 339 18.85 5.36 -22.84
N GLN A 340 17.63 5.07 -23.30
CA GLN A 340 16.45 4.95 -22.41
C GLN A 340 16.56 3.70 -21.52
N THR A 341 16.98 2.55 -22.08
CA THR A 341 17.25 1.33 -21.29
C THR A 341 18.29 1.58 -20.20
N ALA A 342 19.38 2.27 -20.52
CA ALA A 342 20.41 2.64 -19.55
C ALA A 342 19.85 3.48 -18.39
N MET A 343 19.03 4.48 -18.70
CA MET A 343 18.39 5.34 -17.71
C MET A 343 17.31 4.60 -16.91
N ALA A 344 16.50 3.76 -17.55
CA ALA A 344 15.51 2.92 -16.88
C ALA A 344 16.18 1.94 -15.89
N GLY A 345 17.33 1.37 -16.26
CA GLY A 345 18.07 0.46 -15.38
C GLY A 345 18.63 1.11 -14.11
N ILE A 346 18.73 2.42 -14.06
CA ILE A 346 19.04 3.17 -12.83
C ILE A 346 17.80 3.81 -12.18
N GLY A 347 16.59 3.42 -12.63
CA GLY A 347 15.32 3.87 -12.08
C GLY A 347 14.95 5.31 -12.43
N GLN A 348 15.49 5.80 -13.54
CA GLN A 348 15.21 7.11 -14.15
C GLN A 348 14.31 6.93 -15.39
N ALA A 349 14.34 7.88 -16.30
CA ALA A 349 13.43 7.94 -17.43
C ALA A 349 11.97 7.97 -16.97
N SER A 350 11.12 7.07 -17.50
CA SER A 350 9.70 7.02 -17.17
C SER A 350 9.33 5.85 -16.22
N VAL A 351 10.31 5.25 -15.55
CA VAL A 351 10.03 4.25 -14.50
C VAL A 351 9.36 4.94 -13.32
N GLN A 352 8.22 4.41 -12.89
CA GLN A 352 7.42 4.98 -11.80
C GLN A 352 7.02 3.90 -10.82
N ALA A 353 7.23 4.13 -9.53
CA ALA A 353 6.91 3.18 -8.46
C ALA A 353 6.11 3.82 -7.34
N THR A 354 5.21 3.03 -6.73
CA THR A 354 4.60 3.37 -5.45
C THR A 354 5.46 2.88 -4.30
N PRO A 355 5.43 3.52 -3.12
CA PRO A 355 6.09 3.01 -1.91
C PRO A 355 5.69 1.58 -1.57
N MET A 356 4.43 1.22 -1.75
CA MET A 356 3.96 -0.16 -1.58
C MET A 356 4.72 -1.14 -2.47
N MET A 357 4.91 -0.84 -3.76
CA MET A 357 5.67 -1.71 -4.67
C MET A 357 7.12 -1.85 -4.22
N MET A 358 7.76 -0.76 -3.81
CA MET A 358 9.17 -0.81 -3.39
C MET A 358 9.34 -1.53 -2.04
N ALA A 359 8.37 -1.44 -1.13
CA ALA A 359 8.34 -2.28 0.08
C ALA A 359 8.18 -3.77 -0.26
N MET A 360 7.33 -4.11 -1.26
CA MET A 360 7.20 -5.48 -1.76
C MET A 360 8.50 -5.99 -2.42
N VAL A 361 9.25 -5.13 -3.10
CA VAL A 361 10.59 -5.47 -3.64
C VAL A 361 11.53 -5.86 -2.50
N ALA A 362 11.61 -5.05 -1.45
CA ALA A 362 12.44 -5.38 -0.27
C ALA A 362 11.97 -6.69 0.40
N ALA A 363 10.65 -6.84 0.60
CA ALA A 363 10.06 -8.04 1.20
C ALA A 363 10.34 -9.31 0.39
N THR A 364 10.39 -9.22 -0.94
CA THR A 364 10.72 -10.34 -1.83
C THR A 364 12.15 -10.83 -1.62
N VAL A 365 13.11 -9.89 -1.54
CA VAL A 365 14.51 -10.25 -1.25
C VAL A 365 14.62 -10.86 0.15
N ALA A 366 13.96 -10.25 1.13
CA ALA A 366 13.91 -10.68 2.53
C ALA A 366 13.33 -12.10 2.69
N ASN A 367 12.36 -12.47 1.84
CA ASN A 367 11.64 -13.74 1.87
C ASN A 367 12.14 -14.75 0.83
N ASN A 368 13.46 -14.79 0.60
CA ASN A 368 14.12 -15.76 -0.28
C ASN A 368 13.56 -15.81 -1.72
N GLY A 369 13.05 -14.70 -2.23
CA GLY A 369 12.53 -14.55 -3.57
C GLY A 369 11.02 -14.77 -3.71
N GLU A 370 10.32 -15.18 -2.67
CA GLU A 370 8.86 -15.29 -2.66
C GLU A 370 8.21 -13.94 -2.32
N GLN A 371 7.45 -13.39 -3.25
CA GLN A 371 6.65 -12.20 -3.04
C GLN A 371 5.28 -12.58 -2.49
N MET A 372 5.02 -12.21 -1.24
CA MET A 372 3.72 -12.43 -0.61
C MET A 372 2.69 -11.43 -1.14
N THR A 373 1.42 -11.86 -1.20
CA THR A 373 0.31 -10.93 -1.45
C THR A 373 0.14 -10.03 -0.22
N PRO A 374 0.29 -8.70 -0.37
CA PRO A 374 0.10 -7.81 0.77
C PRO A 374 -1.37 -7.77 1.19
N TYR A 375 -1.61 -7.67 2.48
CA TYR A 375 -2.96 -7.54 3.02
C TYR A 375 -3.00 -6.60 4.23
N LEU A 376 -4.12 -5.91 4.36
CA LEU A 376 -4.35 -4.90 5.39
C LEU A 376 -5.32 -5.37 6.47
N VAL A 377 -6.23 -6.29 6.13
CA VAL A 377 -7.21 -6.85 7.07
C VAL A 377 -6.72 -8.22 7.53
N SER A 378 -6.51 -8.38 8.84
CA SER A 378 -6.12 -9.68 9.41
C SER A 378 -7.33 -10.58 9.57
N ARG A 379 -8.45 -10.04 10.07
CA ARG A 379 -9.70 -10.77 10.28
C ARG A 379 -10.90 -9.85 10.35
N THR A 380 -12.08 -10.43 10.16
CA THR A 380 -13.35 -9.79 10.42
C THR A 380 -14.01 -10.42 11.64
N LEU A 381 -14.70 -9.61 12.44
CA LEU A 381 -15.31 -10.02 13.68
C LEU A 381 -16.80 -9.69 13.66
N ASP A 382 -17.60 -10.47 14.38
CA ASP A 382 -19.01 -10.17 14.58
C ASP A 382 -19.21 -8.99 15.58
N PRO A 383 -20.45 -8.49 15.79
CA PRO A 383 -20.70 -7.41 16.75
C PRO A 383 -20.34 -7.73 18.20
N ASP A 384 -20.16 -8.99 18.54
CA ASP A 384 -19.74 -9.47 19.86
C ASP A 384 -18.21 -9.75 19.89
N LEU A 385 -17.46 -9.34 18.83
CA LEU A 385 -16.03 -9.51 18.61
C LEU A 385 -15.56 -10.97 18.48
N ASN A 386 -16.45 -11.89 18.12
CA ASN A 386 -16.03 -13.23 17.75
C ASN A 386 -15.52 -13.25 16.31
N GLU A 387 -14.48 -14.04 16.04
CA GLU A 387 -13.90 -14.20 14.72
C GLU A 387 -14.90 -14.85 13.75
N VAL A 388 -15.05 -14.26 12.57
CA VAL A 388 -15.92 -14.71 11.49
C VAL A 388 -15.13 -15.16 10.28
N ASP A 389 -14.08 -14.42 9.93
CA ASP A 389 -13.19 -14.72 8.81
C ASP A 389 -11.77 -14.23 9.09
N THR A 390 -10.77 -14.92 8.54
CA THR A 390 -9.34 -14.63 8.71
C THR A 390 -8.63 -14.66 7.37
N THR A 391 -7.80 -13.65 7.10
CA THR A 391 -7.05 -13.55 5.86
C THR A 391 -5.99 -14.65 5.77
N SER A 392 -6.02 -15.42 4.70
CA SER A 392 -5.01 -16.45 4.41
C SER A 392 -3.76 -15.82 3.79
N LYS A 393 -2.60 -16.16 4.31
CA LYS A 393 -1.30 -15.82 3.69
C LYS A 393 -1.18 -16.48 2.32
N LYS A 394 -0.73 -15.75 1.31
CA LYS A 394 -0.64 -16.25 -0.06
C LYS A 394 0.60 -15.69 -0.76
N VAL A 395 1.36 -16.59 -1.41
CA VAL A 395 2.41 -16.19 -2.34
C VAL A 395 1.75 -15.63 -3.62
N ALA A 396 2.10 -14.42 -3.99
CA ALA A 396 1.62 -13.78 -5.21
C ALA A 396 2.43 -14.26 -6.42
N ARG A 397 3.77 -14.30 -6.27
CA ARG A 397 4.72 -14.67 -7.32
C ARG A 397 6.08 -15.01 -6.73
N THR A 398 7.01 -15.53 -7.55
CA THR A 398 8.40 -15.83 -7.18
C THR A 398 9.32 -15.24 -8.23
N PRO A 399 9.59 -13.92 -8.20
CA PRO A 399 10.38 -13.23 -9.22
C PRO A 399 11.80 -13.76 -9.35
N ILE A 400 12.42 -14.13 -8.26
CA ILE A 400 13.81 -14.58 -8.18
C ILE A 400 13.94 -15.87 -7.38
N ASP A 401 14.96 -16.64 -7.65
CA ASP A 401 15.30 -17.83 -6.88
C ASP A 401 16.02 -17.48 -5.56
N PRO A 402 16.11 -18.43 -4.59
CA PRO A 402 16.73 -18.17 -3.31
C PRO A 402 18.25 -17.81 -3.38
N ALA A 403 18.98 -18.26 -4.41
CA ALA A 403 20.37 -17.91 -4.56
C ALA A 403 20.55 -16.46 -5.01
N THR A 404 19.70 -16.00 -5.92
CA THR A 404 19.62 -14.60 -6.34
C THR A 404 19.19 -13.70 -5.19
N ALA A 405 18.18 -14.11 -4.41
CA ALA A 405 17.74 -13.38 -3.23
C ALA A 405 18.84 -13.23 -2.18
N LYS A 406 19.60 -14.29 -1.93
CA LYS A 406 20.76 -14.27 -1.02
C LYS A 406 21.87 -13.33 -1.52
N SER A 407 22.15 -13.34 -2.81
CA SER A 407 23.14 -12.44 -3.42
C SER A 407 22.71 -10.97 -3.27
N LEU A 408 21.45 -10.65 -3.58
CA LEU A 408 20.90 -9.32 -3.38
C LEU A 408 20.92 -8.90 -1.90
N SER A 409 20.53 -9.79 -0.99
CA SER A 409 20.60 -9.54 0.46
C SER A 409 22.01 -9.15 0.90
N SER A 410 23.04 -9.87 0.45
CA SER A 410 24.44 -9.56 0.76
C SER A 410 24.87 -8.19 0.21
N LEU A 411 24.52 -7.88 -1.04
CA LEU A 411 24.79 -6.57 -1.66
C LEU A 411 24.10 -5.43 -0.92
N MET A 412 22.83 -5.62 -0.52
CA MET A 412 22.06 -4.66 0.23
C MET A 412 22.58 -4.47 1.67
N GLN A 413 23.12 -5.53 2.31
CA GLN A 413 23.81 -5.40 3.59
C GLN A 413 25.08 -4.55 3.44
N THR A 414 25.91 -4.82 2.41
CA THR A 414 27.12 -4.02 2.13
C THR A 414 26.78 -2.55 1.89
N ALA A 415 25.66 -2.26 1.22
CA ALA A 415 25.23 -0.88 1.01
C ALA A 415 24.85 -0.13 2.31
N VAL A 416 24.45 -0.87 3.34
CA VAL A 416 24.17 -0.30 4.68
C VAL A 416 25.44 -0.26 5.54
N THR A 417 26.31 -1.27 5.48
CA THR A 417 27.50 -1.29 6.33
C THR A 417 28.61 -0.35 5.83
N ASP A 418 28.83 -0.32 4.52
CA ASP A 418 30.01 0.32 3.88
C ASP A 418 29.61 1.32 2.77
N GLY A 419 28.31 1.53 2.53
CA GLY A 419 27.84 2.34 1.41
C GLY A 419 26.92 3.50 1.83
N THR A 420 26.11 3.91 0.85
CA THR A 420 25.23 5.09 0.95
C THR A 420 24.08 4.92 1.95
N GLY A 421 23.78 3.70 2.40
CA GLY A 421 22.70 3.38 3.35
C GLY A 421 23.10 3.39 4.81
N ASN A 422 24.31 3.84 5.16
CA ASN A 422 24.87 3.72 6.51
C ASN A 422 24.05 4.41 7.62
N THR A 423 23.27 5.41 7.28
CA THR A 423 22.38 6.11 8.22
C THR A 423 21.13 5.31 8.62
N ALA A 424 20.86 4.19 7.94
CA ALA A 424 19.79 3.26 8.31
C ALA A 424 20.23 2.15 9.28
N GLN A 425 21.47 2.20 9.78
CA GLN A 425 21.96 1.25 10.78
C GLN A 425 21.26 1.44 12.12
N VAL A 426 20.88 0.32 12.75
CA VAL A 426 20.29 0.26 14.09
C VAL A 426 21.15 -0.68 14.95
N ALA A 427 21.43 -0.28 16.19
CA ALA A 427 22.28 -1.05 17.08
C ALA A 427 21.61 -2.42 17.39
N GLY A 428 22.38 -3.51 17.28
CA GLY A 428 21.87 -4.86 17.53
C GLY A 428 21.01 -5.47 16.41
N VAL A 429 20.75 -4.71 15.34
CA VAL A 429 19.89 -5.12 14.20
C VAL A 429 20.73 -5.26 12.94
N GLN A 430 20.51 -6.31 12.18
CA GLN A 430 21.08 -6.48 10.85
C GLN A 430 20.14 -5.84 9.82
N VAL A 431 20.65 -4.87 9.09
CA VAL A 431 19.90 -4.10 8.09
C VAL A 431 20.48 -4.33 6.71
N ALA A 432 19.62 -4.58 5.74
CA ALA A 432 19.94 -4.64 4.33
C ALA A 432 19.08 -3.62 3.59
N GLY A 433 19.68 -2.79 2.73
CA GLY A 433 18.91 -1.75 2.05
C GLY A 433 19.61 -1.12 0.88
N LYS A 434 18.88 -0.30 0.15
CA LYS A 434 19.36 0.49 -0.97
C LYS A 434 18.76 1.88 -0.91
N THR A 435 19.60 2.89 -1.00
CA THR A 435 19.18 4.28 -1.14
C THR A 435 18.86 4.61 -2.60
N GLY A 436 17.97 5.55 -2.78
CA GLY A 436 17.66 6.15 -4.07
C GLY A 436 17.65 7.67 -3.98
N THR A 437 18.10 8.30 -5.04
CA THR A 437 17.95 9.74 -5.27
C THR A 437 17.60 9.88 -6.73
N ALA A 438 16.42 10.41 -7.03
CA ALA A 438 15.95 10.60 -8.39
C ALA A 438 15.74 12.08 -8.67
N GLU A 439 16.40 12.58 -9.69
CA GLU A 439 16.20 13.95 -10.17
C GLU A 439 14.85 14.05 -10.88
N THR A 440 14.06 15.06 -10.53
CA THR A 440 12.72 15.25 -11.09
C THR A 440 12.71 16.21 -12.29
N GLY A 441 13.85 16.86 -12.59
CA GLY A 441 13.98 17.82 -13.68
C GLY A 441 13.18 19.11 -13.52
N SER A 442 12.61 19.35 -12.33
CA SER A 442 11.83 20.52 -11.95
C SER A 442 12.62 21.42 -11.01
N ASP A 443 12.11 22.61 -10.69
CA ASP A 443 12.65 23.49 -9.65
C ASP A 443 12.49 22.92 -8.22
N THR A 444 11.97 21.70 -8.10
CA THR A 444 11.85 20.96 -6.86
C THR A 444 13.09 20.10 -6.63
N GLY A 445 13.45 19.82 -5.37
CA GLY A 445 14.52 18.93 -5.00
C GLY A 445 14.33 17.48 -5.50
N PRO A 446 15.32 16.61 -5.31
CA PRO A 446 15.22 15.22 -5.77
C PRO A 446 14.25 14.40 -4.90
N THR A 447 13.54 13.46 -5.50
CA THR A 447 12.85 12.41 -4.76
C THR A 447 13.87 11.47 -4.11
N THR A 448 13.76 11.27 -2.80
CA THR A 448 14.72 10.46 -2.04
C THR A 448 14.08 9.21 -1.48
N TRP A 449 14.83 8.09 -1.51
CA TRP A 449 14.35 6.79 -1.11
C TRP A 449 15.30 6.06 -0.16
N PHE A 450 14.72 5.24 0.70
CA PHE A 450 15.35 4.07 1.29
C PHE A 450 14.42 2.87 1.13
N VAL A 451 14.94 1.76 0.64
CA VAL A 451 14.22 0.50 0.44
C VAL A 451 15.04 -0.61 1.04
N GLY A 452 14.49 -1.34 2.00
CA GLY A 452 15.27 -2.34 2.71
C GLY A 452 14.46 -3.22 3.64
N PHE A 453 15.18 -4.07 4.39
CA PHE A 453 14.60 -4.98 5.37
C PHE A 453 15.58 -5.19 6.53
N ALA A 454 15.06 -5.64 7.66
CA ALA A 454 15.84 -5.77 8.87
C ALA A 454 15.32 -6.87 9.81
N GLY A 455 16.19 -7.31 10.70
CA GLY A 455 15.89 -8.22 11.78
C GLY A 455 17.11 -8.47 12.67
N THR A 456 16.92 -9.14 13.80
CA THR A 456 18.04 -9.60 14.63
C THR A 456 18.87 -10.69 13.93
N ASP A 457 18.26 -11.40 12.99
CA ASP A 457 18.89 -12.33 12.05
C ASP A 457 18.44 -11.97 10.62
N ILE A 458 19.36 -11.57 9.75
CA ILE A 458 19.05 -11.18 8.38
C ILE A 458 18.46 -12.32 7.54
N ASN A 459 18.63 -13.56 7.94
CA ASN A 459 18.01 -14.72 7.30
C ASN A 459 16.55 -14.94 7.75
N LYS A 460 16.10 -14.20 8.75
CA LYS A 460 14.73 -14.17 9.27
C LYS A 460 14.31 -12.73 9.55
N PRO A 461 14.20 -11.89 8.53
CA PRO A 461 13.85 -10.50 8.71
C PRO A 461 12.46 -10.34 9.30
N GLN A 462 12.32 -9.36 10.19
CA GLN A 462 11.06 -9.06 10.89
C GLN A 462 10.27 -7.96 10.18
N ILE A 463 10.96 -7.11 9.42
CA ILE A 463 10.35 -6.00 8.68
C ILE A 463 11.02 -5.81 7.32
N ALA A 464 10.21 -5.47 6.31
CA ALA A 464 10.66 -4.90 5.04
C ALA A 464 9.93 -3.58 4.81
N LEU A 465 10.64 -2.55 4.34
CA LEU A 465 10.05 -1.22 4.23
C LEU A 465 10.55 -0.44 3.02
N ALA A 466 9.74 0.55 2.64
CA ALA A 466 10.11 1.62 1.74
C ALA A 466 9.76 2.96 2.36
N VAL A 467 10.72 3.87 2.35
CA VAL A 467 10.57 5.28 2.72
C VAL A 467 10.78 6.11 1.46
N VAL A 468 9.89 7.04 1.19
CA VAL A 468 10.04 8.05 0.13
C VAL A 468 9.77 9.44 0.68
N LEU A 469 10.57 10.39 0.25
CA LEU A 469 10.30 11.82 0.43
C LEU A 469 10.22 12.47 -0.94
N ASP A 470 9.17 13.25 -1.13
CA ASP A 470 8.95 14.01 -2.37
C ASP A 470 9.94 15.18 -2.44
N GLY A 471 10.41 15.49 -3.64
CA GLY A 471 11.39 16.54 -3.87
C GLY A 471 10.76 17.92 -3.95
N ASN A 472 10.06 18.39 -2.92
CA ASN A 472 9.55 19.76 -2.93
C ASN A 472 10.56 20.77 -2.35
N ALA A 473 10.28 22.07 -2.48
CA ALA A 473 11.19 23.17 -2.21
C ALA A 473 11.69 23.28 -0.73
N GLU A 474 11.17 22.46 0.15
CA GLU A 474 11.58 22.41 1.58
C GLU A 474 12.66 21.37 1.85
N THR A 475 12.99 20.52 0.85
CA THR A 475 14.13 19.60 0.99
C THR A 475 15.43 20.34 0.78
N GLU A 476 16.42 20.09 1.66
CA GLU A 476 17.76 20.70 1.58
C GLU A 476 18.37 20.52 0.17
N ASP A 477 19.06 21.52 -0.34
CA ASP A 477 19.70 21.56 -1.68
C ASP A 477 20.62 20.37 -2.01
N ASN A 478 20.94 19.51 -1.05
CA ASN A 478 21.77 18.32 -1.18
C ASN A 478 21.11 17.09 -0.53
N ALA A 479 19.78 16.98 -0.60
CA ALA A 479 19.07 15.83 -0.07
C ALA A 479 19.43 14.56 -0.87
N THR A 480 19.80 13.50 -0.16
CA THR A 480 20.01 12.17 -0.72
C THR A 480 19.23 11.14 0.08
N GLY A 481 18.92 10.01 -0.52
CA GLY A 481 18.26 8.91 0.18
C GLY A 481 18.98 8.51 1.46
N GLY A 482 20.31 8.50 1.45
CA GLY A 482 21.12 8.24 2.64
C GLY A 482 20.95 9.30 3.73
N LYS A 483 20.91 10.57 3.37
CA LYS A 483 20.83 11.65 4.36
C LYS A 483 19.44 11.83 4.97
N VAL A 484 18.38 11.61 4.19
CA VAL A 484 17.01 11.96 4.60
C VAL A 484 16.12 10.73 4.81
N ALA A 485 16.10 9.77 3.89
CA ALA A 485 15.26 8.59 4.00
C ALA A 485 15.86 7.50 4.91
N GLY A 486 17.19 7.37 4.95
CA GLY A 486 17.90 6.42 5.81
C GLY A 486 17.61 6.60 7.30
N PRO A 487 17.72 7.82 7.87
CA PRO A 487 17.39 8.06 9.28
C PRO A 487 15.93 7.78 9.65
N ILE A 488 15.00 8.00 8.72
CA ILE A 488 13.58 7.64 8.91
C ILE A 488 13.44 6.12 8.96
N ALA A 489 14.08 5.42 8.01
CA ALA A 489 14.08 3.97 8.00
C ALA A 489 14.66 3.38 9.30
N ALA A 490 15.74 3.95 9.84
CA ALA A 490 16.33 3.52 11.10
C ALA A 490 15.34 3.61 12.27
N GLN A 491 14.57 4.71 12.39
CA GLN A 491 13.57 4.88 13.45
C GLN A 491 12.43 3.86 13.33
N VAL A 492 11.98 3.59 12.09
CA VAL A 492 10.91 2.59 11.85
C VAL A 492 11.40 1.16 12.13
N ILE A 493 12.65 0.86 11.76
CA ILE A 493 13.29 -0.44 12.04
C ILE A 493 13.46 -0.65 13.54
N ASP A 494 13.91 0.38 14.27
CA ASP A 494 14.11 0.31 15.73
C ASP A 494 12.81 0.01 16.47
N ALA A 495 11.69 0.59 16.01
CA ALA A 495 10.36 0.32 16.56
C ALA A 495 9.80 -1.07 16.20
N ALA A 496 10.28 -1.68 15.10
CA ALA A 496 9.72 -2.93 14.57
C ALA A 496 10.48 -4.18 14.98
N VAL A 497 11.76 -4.04 15.37
CA VAL A 497 12.62 -5.18 15.68
C VAL A 497 12.79 -5.30 17.18
N ASP A 498 12.19 -6.33 17.76
CA ASP A 498 12.38 -6.69 19.16
C ASP A 498 13.86 -6.96 19.43
N GLN A 499 14.45 -6.20 20.33
CA GLN A 499 15.86 -6.33 20.74
C GLN A 499 16.05 -7.38 21.83
#